data_06b51d1b69f05303beeb874aab7572ce
#
_entry.id   06b51d1b69f05303beeb874aab7572ce
#
_cell.length_a   1.000
_cell.length_b   1.000
_cell.length_c   1.000
_cell.angle_alpha   90.00
_cell.angle_beta   90.00
_cell.angle_gamma   90.00
#
_symmetry.space_group_name_H-M   'P 1'
#
loop_
_entity.id
_entity.type
_entity.pdbx_description
1 polymer ?
#
loop_
_entity_poly.entity_id
_entity_poly.type
_entity_poly.pdbx_seq_one_letter_code
_entity_poly.pdbx_strand_id
1 'polypeptide(L)'
;MRRILSMGFAVLLLAGCAALQNKNQLRDQTIEAYGAALRWGDFQGAWDYVDPAYRKAHPLTAQQKALYKTVSVAEYDANGATPGDDPDTVRQTASISLIVKTSQHVYNVFDHQTWHWDAKTKHWWLETGLPDINPNQ
;
A
#
# COMPACT_ATOMS: atom_id res chain seq x y z
N MET A 1 5.12 -5.48 49.94
CA MET A 1 5.02 -4.30 49.02
C MET A 1 6.04 -4.32 47.90
N ARG A 2 7.22 -4.82 48.02
CA ARG A 2 8.24 -4.85 46.93
C ARG A 2 7.91 -5.80 45.75
N ARG A 3 7.02 -6.78 45.92
CA ARG A 3 6.65 -7.76 44.86
C ARG A 3 5.57 -7.28 43.90
N ILE A 4 4.80 -6.26 44.24
CA ILE A 4 3.70 -5.74 43.40
C ILE A 4 4.23 -4.76 42.35
N LEU A 5 5.32 -4.05 42.63
CA LEU A 5 5.91 -3.10 41.64
C LEU A 5 6.55 -3.83 40.44
N SER A 6 7.12 -5.04 40.68
CA SER A 6 7.77 -5.81 39.60
C SER A 6 6.78 -6.40 38.59
N MET A 7 5.55 -6.66 39.03
CA MET A 7 4.51 -7.25 38.18
C MET A 7 3.87 -6.23 37.22
N GLY A 8 3.80 -4.95 37.64
CA GLY A 8 3.27 -3.87 36.81
C GLY A 8 4.20 -3.50 35.63
N PHE A 9 5.51 -3.60 35.81
CA PHE A 9 6.49 -3.27 34.77
C PHE A 9 6.55 -4.33 33.66
N ALA A 10 6.37 -5.61 34.00
CA ALA A 10 6.34 -6.70 33.03
C ALA A 10 5.10 -6.66 32.12
N VAL A 11 3.95 -6.22 32.66
CA VAL A 11 2.70 -6.10 31.88
C VAL A 11 2.77 -4.97 30.84
N LEU A 12 3.42 -3.86 31.16
CA LEU A 12 3.63 -2.74 30.24
C LEU A 12 4.51 -3.11 29.03
N LEU A 13 5.51 -3.96 29.23
CA LEU A 13 6.38 -4.43 28.14
C LEU A 13 5.64 -5.38 27.16
N LEU A 14 4.74 -6.21 27.67
CA LEU A 14 3.93 -7.13 26.85
C LEU A 14 2.91 -6.39 25.99
N ALA A 15 2.30 -5.33 26.51
CA ALA A 15 1.35 -4.51 25.76
C ALA A 15 2.02 -3.77 24.59
N GLY A 16 3.25 -3.28 24.76
CA GLY A 16 4.02 -2.63 23.70
C GLY A 16 4.36 -3.58 22.56
N CYS A 17 4.77 -4.81 22.83
CA CYS A 17 5.06 -5.81 21.80
C CYS A 17 3.80 -6.21 21.02
N ALA A 18 2.66 -6.39 21.68
CA ALA A 18 1.40 -6.75 21.03
C ALA A 18 0.89 -5.62 20.08
N ALA A 19 1.02 -4.35 20.48
CA ALA A 19 0.63 -3.21 19.64
C ALA A 19 1.49 -3.09 18.38
N LEU A 20 2.81 -3.30 18.50
CA LEU A 20 3.73 -3.28 17.35
C LEU A 20 3.46 -4.44 16.39
N GLN A 21 3.19 -5.63 16.92
CA GLN A 21 2.87 -6.81 16.12
C GLN A 21 1.57 -6.62 15.33
N ASN A 22 0.56 -6.00 15.94
CA ASN A 22 -0.70 -5.66 15.26
C ASN A 22 -0.48 -4.65 14.12
N LYS A 23 0.30 -3.60 14.33
CA LYS A 23 0.65 -2.61 13.31
C LYS A 23 1.31 -3.24 12.08
N ASN A 24 2.29 -4.14 12.29
CA ASN A 24 2.97 -4.83 11.21
C ASN A 24 2.03 -5.80 10.45
N GLN A 25 1.19 -6.51 11.17
CA GLN A 25 0.20 -7.40 10.56
C GLN A 25 -0.80 -6.60 9.70
N LEU A 26 -1.29 -5.47 10.19
CA LEU A 26 -2.19 -4.59 9.42
C LEU A 26 -1.50 -4.04 8.17
N ARG A 27 -0.21 -3.70 8.25
CA ARG A 27 0.58 -3.29 7.09
C ARG A 27 0.57 -4.37 6.02
N ASP A 28 0.96 -5.57 6.39
CA ASP A 28 1.11 -6.68 5.45
C ASP A 28 -0.24 -7.03 4.80
N GLN A 29 -1.32 -7.06 5.58
CA GLN A 29 -2.67 -7.25 5.07
C GLN A 29 -3.11 -6.15 4.11
N THR A 30 -2.81 -4.89 4.43
CA THR A 30 -3.19 -3.73 3.60
C THR A 30 -2.44 -3.74 2.27
N ILE A 31 -1.13 -3.96 2.30
CA ILE A 31 -0.29 -4.02 1.10
C ILE A 31 -0.70 -5.20 0.20
N GLU A 32 -0.99 -6.35 0.80
CA GLU A 32 -1.46 -7.51 0.04
C GLU A 32 -2.83 -7.27 -0.60
N ALA A 33 -3.77 -6.68 0.13
CA ALA A 33 -5.10 -6.34 -0.39
C ALA A 33 -5.04 -5.33 -1.54
N TYR A 34 -4.18 -4.32 -1.44
CA TYR A 34 -3.92 -3.38 -2.53
C TYR A 34 -3.35 -4.09 -3.77
N GLY A 35 -2.34 -4.93 -3.60
CA GLY A 35 -1.77 -5.72 -4.70
C GLY A 35 -2.80 -6.66 -5.34
N ALA A 36 -3.69 -7.25 -4.54
CA ALA A 36 -4.78 -8.08 -5.04
C ALA A 36 -5.78 -7.27 -5.87
N ALA A 37 -6.16 -6.07 -5.43
CA ALA A 37 -7.03 -5.18 -6.21
C ALA A 37 -6.41 -4.86 -7.59
N LEU A 38 -5.12 -4.55 -7.64
CA LEU A 38 -4.41 -4.31 -8.92
C LEU A 38 -4.36 -5.55 -9.81
N ARG A 39 -4.05 -6.73 -9.26
CA ARG A 39 -4.04 -8.00 -10.03
C ARG A 39 -5.37 -8.28 -10.71
N TRP A 40 -6.46 -7.95 -10.06
CA TRP A 40 -7.81 -8.12 -10.62
C TRP A 40 -8.25 -6.96 -11.52
N GLY A 41 -7.40 -5.95 -11.72
CA GLY A 41 -7.71 -4.77 -12.52
C GLY A 41 -8.71 -3.82 -11.85
N ASP A 42 -8.93 -3.97 -10.55
CA ASP A 42 -9.80 -3.08 -9.77
C ASP A 42 -9.03 -1.84 -9.31
N PHE A 43 -8.73 -0.94 -10.24
CA PHE A 43 -8.04 0.32 -9.95
C PHE A 43 -8.89 1.24 -9.06
N GLN A 44 -10.22 1.16 -9.14
CA GLN A 44 -11.09 1.94 -8.26
C GLN A 44 -11.02 1.43 -6.82
N GLY A 45 -11.02 0.12 -6.60
CA GLY A 45 -10.81 -0.48 -5.27
C GLY A 45 -9.40 -0.19 -4.75
N ALA A 46 -8.38 -0.23 -5.60
CA ALA A 46 -7.02 0.14 -5.23
C ALA A 46 -6.91 1.62 -4.82
N TRP A 47 -7.70 2.51 -5.44
CA TRP A 47 -7.74 3.93 -5.08
C TRP A 47 -8.19 4.18 -3.64
N ASP A 48 -8.98 3.30 -3.07
CA ASP A 48 -9.45 3.43 -1.69
C ASP A 48 -8.34 3.23 -0.64
N TYR A 49 -7.20 2.66 -1.01
CA TYR A 49 -6.00 2.55 -0.17
C TYR A 49 -5.11 3.79 -0.21
N VAL A 50 -5.34 4.69 -1.14
CA VAL A 50 -4.57 5.93 -1.26
C VAL A 50 -4.99 6.91 -0.15
N ASP A 51 -4.02 7.60 0.41
CA ASP A 51 -4.23 8.59 1.48
C ASP A 51 -5.36 9.56 1.14
N PRO A 52 -6.32 9.79 2.05
CA PRO A 52 -7.46 10.69 1.78
C PRO A 52 -7.05 12.12 1.43
N ALA A 53 -5.98 12.65 2.04
CA ALA A 53 -5.48 13.99 1.72
C ALA A 53 -4.84 14.01 0.33
N TYR A 54 -4.11 12.96 -0.04
CA TYR A 54 -3.57 12.80 -1.39
C TYR A 54 -4.71 12.73 -2.43
N ARG A 55 -5.74 11.91 -2.20
CA ARG A 55 -6.90 11.79 -3.10
C ARG A 55 -7.62 13.12 -3.31
N LYS A 56 -7.73 13.92 -2.25
CA LYS A 56 -8.35 15.25 -2.31
C LYS A 56 -7.51 16.22 -3.14
N ALA A 57 -6.19 16.19 -2.97
CA ALA A 57 -5.28 17.07 -3.70
C ALA A 57 -5.07 16.64 -5.17
N HIS A 58 -5.16 15.32 -5.45
CA HIS A 58 -4.91 14.73 -6.77
C HIS A 58 -6.06 13.79 -7.16
N PRO A 59 -7.28 14.30 -7.38
CA PRO A 59 -8.41 13.45 -7.77
C PRO A 59 -8.14 12.78 -9.12
N LEU A 60 -8.57 11.52 -9.25
CA LEU A 60 -8.47 10.81 -10.53
C LEU A 60 -9.28 11.53 -11.61
N THR A 61 -8.60 11.92 -12.67
CA THR A 61 -9.22 12.54 -13.83
C THR A 61 -10.00 11.51 -14.65
N ALA A 62 -10.95 11.98 -15.47
CA ALA A 62 -11.68 11.13 -16.39
C ALA A 62 -10.72 10.41 -17.37
N GLN A 63 -9.64 11.08 -17.79
CA GLN A 63 -8.63 10.52 -18.66
C GLN A 63 -7.86 9.37 -17.98
N GLN A 64 -7.45 9.54 -16.73
CA GLN A 64 -6.77 8.46 -15.97
C GLN A 64 -7.69 7.25 -15.78
N LYS A 65 -8.96 7.48 -15.41
CA LYS A 65 -9.95 6.40 -15.28
C LYS A 65 -10.17 5.66 -16.61
N ALA A 66 -10.22 6.39 -17.73
CA ALA A 66 -10.33 5.79 -19.05
C ALA A 66 -9.09 4.97 -19.40
N LEU A 67 -7.88 5.48 -19.08
CA LEU A 67 -6.63 4.77 -19.34
C LEU A 67 -6.57 3.43 -18.59
N TYR A 68 -6.93 3.38 -17.31
CA TYR A 68 -6.97 2.14 -16.54
C TYR A 68 -7.90 1.08 -17.15
N LYS A 69 -8.95 1.47 -17.85
CA LYS A 69 -9.87 0.54 -18.53
C LYS A 69 -9.28 -0.08 -19.81
N THR A 70 -8.21 0.51 -20.36
CA THR A 70 -7.59 0.03 -21.61
C THR A 70 -6.60 -1.10 -21.41
N VAL A 71 -6.21 -1.39 -20.16
CA VAL A 71 -5.23 -2.41 -19.82
C VAL A 71 -5.82 -3.51 -18.96
N SER A 72 -5.17 -4.66 -18.99
CA SER A 72 -5.31 -5.74 -18.03
C SER A 72 -3.98 -5.94 -17.31
N VAL A 73 -4.03 -6.30 -16.04
CA VAL A 73 -2.84 -6.67 -15.28
C VAL A 73 -2.60 -8.17 -15.48
N ALA A 74 -1.48 -8.51 -16.11
CA ALA A 74 -1.07 -9.89 -16.31
C ALA A 74 -0.31 -10.43 -15.11
N GLU A 75 0.54 -9.58 -14.50
CA GLU A 75 1.36 -9.93 -13.36
C GLU A 75 1.56 -8.72 -12.45
N TYR A 76 1.59 -8.97 -11.16
CA TYR A 76 1.97 -8.01 -10.13
C TYR A 76 2.93 -8.69 -9.18
N ASP A 77 4.16 -8.28 -9.17
CA ASP A 77 5.22 -8.81 -8.31
C ASP A 77 5.84 -7.67 -7.49
N ALA A 78 5.72 -7.78 -6.18
CA ALA A 78 6.21 -6.77 -5.27
C ALA A 78 7.35 -7.32 -4.41
N ASN A 79 8.42 -6.56 -4.31
CA ASN A 79 9.45 -6.80 -3.31
C ASN A 79 8.87 -6.62 -1.91
N GLY A 80 9.48 -7.25 -0.90
CA GLY A 80 9.09 -7.03 0.49
C GLY A 80 9.21 -5.56 0.89
N ALA A 81 8.31 -5.11 1.77
CA ALA A 81 8.35 -3.76 2.31
C ALA A 81 9.61 -3.54 3.15
N THR A 82 10.28 -2.42 2.93
CA THR A 82 11.47 -1.98 3.66
C THR A 82 11.17 -0.75 4.52
N PRO A 83 11.87 -0.54 5.63
CA PRO A 83 11.71 0.68 6.43
C PRO A 83 11.90 1.95 5.61
N GLY A 84 11.04 2.94 5.84
CA GLY A 84 11.18 4.29 5.30
C GLY A 84 12.06 5.18 6.17
N ASP A 85 11.85 6.50 6.04
CA ASP A 85 12.66 7.50 6.74
C ASP A 85 12.29 7.64 8.23
N ASP A 86 11.12 7.18 8.61
CA ASP A 86 10.61 7.18 9.98
C ASP A 86 9.95 5.82 10.33
N PRO A 87 9.66 5.56 11.64
CA PRO A 87 9.07 4.30 12.09
C PRO A 87 7.65 4.01 11.58
N ASP A 88 6.96 5.04 11.08
CA ASP A 88 5.60 4.97 10.58
C ASP A 88 5.52 4.88 9.06
N THR A 89 6.65 4.79 8.40
CA THR A 89 6.75 4.75 6.94
C THR A 89 7.47 3.49 6.47
N VAL A 90 6.95 2.88 5.41
CA VAL A 90 7.61 1.79 4.68
C VAL A 90 7.57 2.04 3.19
N ARG A 91 8.55 1.49 2.47
CA ARG A 91 8.65 1.57 1.01
C ARG A 91 8.62 0.19 0.40
N GLN A 92 8.03 0.11 -0.78
CA GLN A 92 7.95 -1.10 -1.58
C GLN A 92 8.02 -0.74 -3.06
N THR A 93 8.60 -1.58 -3.86
CA THR A 93 8.53 -1.47 -5.33
C THR A 93 7.83 -2.70 -5.88
N ALA A 94 6.85 -2.48 -6.74
CA ALA A 94 6.18 -3.52 -7.48
C ALA A 94 6.51 -3.43 -8.98
N SER A 95 6.76 -4.58 -9.61
CA SER A 95 6.79 -4.75 -11.06
C SER A 95 5.41 -5.18 -11.52
N ILE A 96 4.83 -4.46 -12.48
CA ILE A 96 3.49 -4.70 -12.98
C ILE A 96 3.57 -4.96 -14.48
N SER A 97 3.20 -6.16 -14.90
CA SER A 97 3.03 -6.50 -16.33
C SER A 97 1.62 -6.14 -16.77
N LEU A 98 1.53 -5.31 -17.79
CA LEU A 98 0.29 -4.80 -18.34
C LEU A 98 0.09 -5.27 -19.78
N ILE A 99 -1.16 -5.60 -20.14
CA ILE A 99 -1.57 -5.94 -21.49
C ILE A 99 -2.54 -4.87 -21.99
N VAL A 100 -2.21 -4.22 -23.10
CA VAL A 100 -3.14 -3.33 -23.79
C VAL A 100 -4.24 -4.17 -24.46
N LYS A 101 -5.48 -3.99 -24.04
CA LYS A 101 -6.61 -4.86 -24.45
C LYS A 101 -6.84 -4.89 -25.96
N THR A 102 -6.63 -3.76 -26.64
CA THR A 102 -6.90 -3.61 -28.09
C THR A 102 -5.82 -4.21 -28.96
N SER A 103 -4.56 -4.11 -28.56
CA SER A 103 -3.38 -4.56 -29.36
C SER A 103 -2.72 -5.83 -28.84
N GLN A 104 -3.08 -6.26 -27.63
CA GLN A 104 -2.41 -7.35 -26.90
C GLN A 104 -0.92 -7.09 -26.66
N HIS A 105 -0.49 -5.82 -26.78
CA HIS A 105 0.87 -5.43 -26.46
C HIS A 105 1.12 -5.53 -24.95
N VAL A 106 2.23 -6.16 -24.57
CA VAL A 106 2.65 -6.33 -23.19
C VAL A 106 3.78 -5.37 -22.88
N TYR A 107 3.70 -4.67 -21.74
CA TYR A 107 4.76 -3.82 -21.23
C TYR A 107 4.78 -3.86 -19.70
N ASN A 108 5.91 -3.47 -19.12
CA ASN A 108 6.09 -3.46 -17.67
C ASN A 108 6.24 -2.04 -17.16
N VAL A 109 5.68 -1.78 -15.99
CA VAL A 109 5.90 -0.55 -15.23
C VAL A 109 6.38 -0.89 -13.83
N PHE A 110 7.12 0.02 -13.22
CA PHE A 110 7.54 -0.08 -11.82
C PHE A 110 6.74 0.91 -10.99
N ASP A 111 6.10 0.41 -9.95
CA ASP A 111 5.32 1.19 -9.00
C ASP A 111 6.11 1.33 -7.69
N HIS A 112 6.62 2.54 -7.44
CA HIS A 112 7.35 2.88 -6.22
C HIS A 112 6.36 3.39 -5.18
N GLN A 113 6.07 2.56 -4.19
CA GLN A 113 5.07 2.78 -3.17
C GLN A 113 5.70 3.28 -1.88
N THR A 114 5.10 4.32 -1.30
CA THR A 114 5.36 4.77 0.06
C THR A 114 4.07 4.63 0.87
N TRP A 115 4.15 3.88 1.95
CA TRP A 115 3.04 3.62 2.86
C TRP A 115 3.29 4.28 4.20
N HIS A 116 2.27 4.94 4.73
CA HIS A 116 2.32 5.64 6.01
C HIS A 116 1.26 5.09 6.98
N TRP A 117 1.67 4.95 8.26
CA TRP A 117 0.77 4.55 9.35
C TRP A 117 0.07 5.75 9.96
N ASP A 118 -1.24 5.75 9.95
CA ASP A 118 -2.06 6.69 10.71
C ASP A 118 -2.49 6.07 12.04
N ALA A 119 -1.89 6.53 13.13
CA ALA A 119 -2.17 6.02 14.47
C ALA A 119 -3.59 6.36 14.97
N LYS A 120 -4.24 7.41 14.45
CA LYS A 120 -5.59 7.81 14.85
C LYS A 120 -6.64 6.86 14.29
N THR A 121 -6.52 6.52 13.00
CA THR A 121 -7.44 5.62 12.31
C THR A 121 -6.97 4.17 12.35
N LYS A 122 -5.74 3.90 12.80
CA LYS A 122 -5.07 2.60 12.77
C LYS A 122 -5.09 2.00 11.37
N HIS A 123 -4.70 2.83 10.38
CA HIS A 123 -4.68 2.49 8.96
C HIS A 123 -3.31 2.75 8.35
N TRP A 124 -2.94 1.91 7.38
CA TRP A 124 -1.84 2.18 6.48
C TRP A 124 -2.38 2.79 5.19
N TRP A 125 -1.83 3.93 4.79
CA TRP A 125 -2.23 4.66 3.61
C TRP A 125 -1.11 4.74 2.59
N LEU A 126 -1.45 4.57 1.32
CA LEU A 126 -0.54 4.77 0.20
C LEU A 126 -0.43 6.27 -0.11
N GLU A 127 0.77 6.83 0.01
CA GLU A 127 1.03 8.26 -0.21
C GLU A 127 1.40 8.61 -1.65
N THR A 128 1.73 7.63 -2.48
CA THR A 128 2.26 7.83 -3.85
C THR A 128 1.20 7.75 -4.95
N GLY A 129 -0.05 7.48 -4.60
CA GLY A 129 -1.12 7.31 -5.57
C GLY A 129 -1.09 5.97 -6.30
N LEU A 130 -1.95 5.81 -7.32
CA LEU A 130 -1.96 4.61 -8.16
C LEU A 130 -0.77 4.56 -9.10
N PRO A 131 -0.40 3.36 -9.61
CA PRO A 131 0.67 3.22 -10.58
C PRO A 131 0.47 4.11 -11.80
N ASP A 132 1.54 4.72 -12.27
CA ASP A 132 1.54 5.33 -13.59
C ASP A 132 1.71 4.23 -14.65
N ILE A 133 0.66 4.02 -15.42
CA ILE A 133 0.59 2.97 -16.44
C ILE A 133 0.87 3.50 -17.86
N ASN A 134 1.48 4.69 -17.97
CA ASN A 134 1.84 5.23 -19.25
C ASN A 134 3.00 4.42 -19.87
N PRO A 135 2.84 3.83 -21.08
CA PRO A 135 3.88 3.02 -21.71
C PRO A 135 5.11 3.81 -22.19
N ASN A 136 5.08 5.14 -22.11
CA ASN A 136 6.13 6.02 -22.61
C ASN A 136 7.06 6.56 -21.50
N GLN A 137 7.15 5.90 -20.38
CA GLN A 137 8.11 6.23 -19.31
C GLN A 137 9.46 5.56 -19.52
#